data_22af3d4c5812b1f2b8260dc16188bdb5
#
_entry.id   22af3d4c5812b1f2b8260dc16188bdb5
#
_cell.length_a   1.000
_cell.length_b   1.000
_cell.length_c   1.000
_cell.angle_alpha   90.00
_cell.angle_beta   90.00
_cell.angle_gamma   90.00
#
_symmetry.space_group_name_H-M   'P 1'
#
loop_
_entity.id
_entity.type
_entity.pdbx_description
1 polymer ?
#
loop_
_entity_poly.entity_id
_entity_poly.type
_entity_poly.pdbx_seq_one_letter_code
_entity_poly.pdbx_strand_id
1 'polypeptide(L)' 'MIPSFLIPLCFWDCDPAGIDLFAHRRFVIERVMEYGDDEAIRWLLRTYTHEELAATLRESRVLSAKTVACWKNYLEK' A
#
# COMPACT_ATOMS: atom_id res chain seq x y z
N MET A 1 9.15 -3.51 -9.85
CA MET A 1 8.03 -3.91 -10.73
C MET A 1 6.84 -4.38 -9.89
N ILE A 2 5.64 -3.98 -10.25
CA ILE A 2 4.44 -4.38 -9.53
C ILE A 2 4.12 -5.85 -9.84
N PRO A 3 3.93 -6.70 -8.82
CA PRO A 3 3.52 -8.08 -9.07
C PRO A 3 2.20 -8.16 -9.81
N SER A 4 2.08 -9.11 -10.73
CA SER A 4 0.90 -9.22 -11.59
C SER A 4 -0.39 -9.43 -10.81
N PHE A 5 -0.35 -10.10 -9.67
CA PHE A 5 -1.57 -10.34 -8.88
C PHE A 5 -2.13 -9.06 -8.26
N LEU A 6 -1.32 -8.01 -8.11
CA LEU A 6 -1.78 -6.73 -7.58
C LEU A 6 -2.44 -5.84 -8.63
N ILE A 7 -2.15 -6.08 -9.91
CA ILE A 7 -2.64 -5.21 -10.98
C ILE A 7 -4.17 -5.12 -11.02
N PRO A 8 -4.92 -6.24 -11.10
CA PRO A 8 -6.39 -6.14 -11.13
C PRO A 8 -6.97 -5.74 -9.76
N LEU A 9 -6.25 -5.95 -8.68
CA LEU A 9 -6.74 -5.71 -7.33
C LEU A 9 -6.57 -4.25 -6.91
N CYS A 10 -5.39 -3.67 -7.15
CA CYS A 10 -5.02 -2.37 -6.64
C CYS A 10 -4.70 -1.33 -7.71
N PHE A 11 -4.38 -1.75 -8.92
CA PHE A 11 -3.89 -0.85 -9.97
C PHE A 11 -4.64 -1.01 -11.29
N TRP A 12 -5.93 -1.29 -11.22
CA TRP A 12 -6.77 -1.53 -12.40
C TRP A 12 -6.88 -0.31 -13.32
N ASP A 13 -6.71 0.88 -12.79
CA ASP A 13 -6.82 2.14 -13.52
C ASP A 13 -5.47 2.75 -13.88
N CYS A 14 -4.38 2.03 -13.68
CA CYS A 14 -3.04 2.53 -13.87
C CYS A 14 -2.24 1.66 -14.83
N ASP A 15 -1.23 2.26 -15.46
CA ASP A 15 -0.26 1.52 -16.25
C ASP A 15 0.85 1.04 -15.29
N PRO A 16 0.90 -0.26 -14.97
CA PRO A 16 1.90 -0.76 -14.01
C PRO A 16 3.34 -0.59 -14.47
N ALA A 17 3.56 -0.49 -15.78
CA ALA A 17 4.91 -0.29 -16.31
C ALA A 17 5.45 1.10 -15.98
N GLY A 18 4.57 2.08 -15.73
CA GLY A 18 4.96 3.43 -15.38
C GLY A 18 5.15 3.65 -13.89
N ILE A 19 4.94 2.63 -13.05
CA ILE A 19 5.02 2.78 -11.60
C ILE A 19 6.37 2.27 -11.09
N ASP A 20 7.12 3.17 -10.43
CA ASP A 20 8.38 2.84 -9.77
C ASP A 20 8.10 2.57 -8.29
N LEU A 21 8.45 1.39 -7.80
CA LEU A 21 8.16 0.99 -6.42
C LEU A 21 8.82 1.89 -5.38
N PHE A 22 9.95 2.49 -5.72
CA PHE A 22 10.64 3.39 -4.79
C PHE A 22 10.15 4.84 -4.95
N ALA A 23 10.15 5.36 -6.16
CA ALA A 23 9.77 6.75 -6.43
C ALA A 23 8.29 7.01 -6.12
N HIS A 24 7.43 6.05 -6.39
CA HIS A 24 5.99 6.14 -6.16
C HIS A 24 5.54 5.33 -4.95
N ARG A 25 6.42 5.13 -3.97
CA ARG A 25 6.14 4.24 -2.84
C ARG A 25 4.89 4.62 -2.05
N ARG A 26 4.65 5.91 -1.85
CA ARG A 26 3.46 6.35 -1.13
C ARG A 26 2.19 5.93 -1.87
N PHE A 27 2.14 6.16 -3.17
CA PHE A 27 1.01 5.77 -4.01
C PHE A 27 0.77 4.26 -3.95
N VAL A 28 1.84 3.47 -4.08
CA VAL A 28 1.74 2.01 -4.03
C VAL A 28 1.23 1.55 -2.67
N ILE A 29 1.79 2.08 -1.59
CA ILE A 29 1.38 1.72 -0.23
C ILE A 29 -0.10 2.07 0.00
N GLU A 30 -0.52 3.26 -0.40
CA GLU A 30 -1.91 3.69 -0.24
C GLU A 30 -2.87 2.76 -0.97
N ARG A 31 -2.55 2.39 -2.20
CA ARG A 31 -3.42 1.51 -2.98
C ARG A 31 -3.52 0.12 -2.37
N VAL A 32 -2.41 -0.44 -1.93
CA VAL A 32 -2.42 -1.77 -1.33
C VAL A 32 -3.13 -1.77 0.01
N MET A 33 -2.94 -0.73 0.82
CA MET A 33 -3.64 -0.62 2.10
C MET A 33 -5.15 -0.53 1.93
N GLU A 34 -5.60 0.19 0.90
CA GLU A 34 -7.04 0.44 0.70
C GLU A 34 -7.74 -0.72 0.03
N TYR A 35 -7.09 -1.37 -0.93
CA TYR A 35 -7.72 -2.36 -1.80
C TYR A 35 -7.11 -3.76 -1.74
N GLY A 36 -5.99 -3.92 -1.06
CA GLY A 36 -5.28 -5.21 -1.04
C GLY A 36 -5.95 -6.26 -0.17
N ASP A 37 -5.70 -7.53 -0.51
CA ASP A 37 -6.11 -8.67 0.30
C ASP A 37 -4.93 -9.13 1.18
N ASP A 38 -5.09 -10.28 1.86
CA ASP A 38 -4.05 -10.80 2.75
C ASP A 38 -2.71 -11.02 2.04
N GLU A 39 -2.74 -11.52 0.83
CA GLU A 39 -1.52 -11.76 0.06
C GLU A 39 -0.84 -10.43 -0.30
N ALA A 40 -1.62 -9.43 -0.67
CA ALA A 40 -1.12 -8.10 -0.98
C ALA A 40 -0.50 -7.45 0.25
N ILE A 41 -1.11 -7.62 1.41
CA ILE A 41 -0.58 -7.10 2.68
C ILE A 41 0.75 -7.74 3.01
N ARG A 42 0.88 -9.05 2.82
CA ARG A 42 2.15 -9.74 3.06
C ARG A 42 3.24 -9.24 2.13
N TRP A 43 2.90 -9.01 0.87
CA TRP A 43 3.83 -8.43 -0.10
C TRP A 43 4.29 -7.04 0.35
N LEU A 44 3.35 -6.22 0.81
CA LEU A 44 3.63 -4.86 1.27
C LEU A 44 4.63 -4.87 2.43
N LEU A 45 4.41 -5.77 3.40
CA LEU A 45 5.26 -5.88 4.58
C LEU A 45 6.68 -6.35 4.24
N ARG A 46 6.84 -7.10 3.16
CA ARG A 46 8.16 -7.55 2.71
C ARG A 46 8.87 -6.52 1.84
N THR A 47 8.11 -5.65 1.20
CA THR A 47 8.64 -4.69 0.23
C THR A 47 9.05 -3.37 0.87
N TYR A 48 8.29 -2.92 1.85
CA TYR A 48 8.53 -1.62 2.50
C TYR A 48 8.80 -1.81 3.99
N THR A 49 9.51 -0.83 4.57
CA THR A 49 9.81 -0.87 6.01
C THR A 49 8.58 -0.44 6.82
N HIS A 50 8.59 -0.83 8.09
CA HIS A 50 7.55 -0.42 9.05
C HIS A 50 7.45 1.11 9.09
N GLU A 51 8.58 1.80 9.07
CA GLU A 51 8.61 3.27 9.12
C GLU A 51 7.95 3.89 7.89
N GLU A 52 8.18 3.32 6.71
CA GLU A 52 7.56 3.81 5.48
C GLU A 52 6.05 3.65 5.52
N LEU A 53 5.57 2.52 6.03
CA LEU A 53 4.15 2.26 6.17
C LEU A 53 3.52 3.21 7.19
N ALA A 54 4.16 3.40 8.33
CA ALA A 54 3.66 4.29 9.38
C ALA A 54 3.63 5.74 8.90
N ALA A 55 4.67 6.17 8.18
CA ALA A 55 4.72 7.54 7.64
C ALA A 55 3.59 7.77 6.65
N THR A 56 3.31 6.78 5.79
CA THR A 56 2.22 6.88 4.83
C THR A 56 0.87 7.03 5.54
N LEU A 57 0.64 6.26 6.61
CA LEU A 57 -0.59 6.36 7.38
C LEU A 57 -0.79 7.75 7.98
N ARG A 58 0.30 8.34 8.50
CA ARG A 58 0.22 9.66 9.13
C ARG A 58 0.00 10.78 8.13
N GLU A 59 0.58 10.64 6.94
CA GLU A 59 0.62 11.73 5.97
C GLU A 59 -0.40 11.62 4.86
N SER A 60 -0.99 10.44 4.66
CA SER A 60 -1.93 10.22 3.58
C SER A 60 -3.27 10.89 3.85
N ARG A 61 -3.84 11.49 2.81
CA ARG A 61 -5.16 12.11 2.85
C ARG A 61 -6.17 11.36 2.01
N VAL A 62 -5.74 10.29 1.34
CA VAL A 62 -6.62 9.52 0.44
C VAL A 62 -7.10 8.22 1.08
N LEU A 63 -6.47 7.77 2.16
CA LEU A 63 -6.89 6.56 2.85
C LEU A 63 -8.15 6.83 3.66
N SER A 64 -9.09 5.87 3.63
CA SER A 64 -10.31 5.99 4.44
C SER A 64 -9.98 5.90 5.93
N ALA A 65 -10.84 6.48 6.76
CA ALA A 65 -10.65 6.43 8.22
C ALA A 65 -10.63 4.98 8.73
N LYS A 66 -11.44 4.12 8.13
CA LYS A 66 -11.48 2.70 8.48
C LYS A 66 -10.14 2.02 8.20
N THR A 67 -9.57 2.28 7.04
CA THR A 67 -8.28 1.72 6.63
C THR A 67 -7.16 2.21 7.54
N VAL A 68 -7.13 3.49 7.83
CA VAL A 68 -6.13 4.08 8.73
C VAL A 68 -6.21 3.45 10.12
N ALA A 69 -7.41 3.31 10.68
CA ALA A 69 -7.59 2.72 11.99
C ALA A 69 -7.13 1.26 12.02
N CYS A 70 -7.47 0.50 11.00
CA CYS A 70 -7.09 -0.91 10.89
C CYS A 70 -5.57 -1.07 10.85
N TRP A 71 -4.91 -0.32 9.99
CA TRP A 71 -3.45 -0.39 9.83
C TRP A 71 -2.71 0.16 11.03
N LYS A 72 -3.24 1.21 11.65
CA LYS A 72 -2.64 1.79 12.85
C LYS A 72 -2.59 0.75 13.97
N ASN A 73 -3.68 0.04 14.20
CA ASN A 73 -3.70 -1.04 15.19
C ASN A 73 -2.71 -2.14 14.83
N TYR A 74 -2.61 -2.48 13.57
CA TYR A 74 -1.70 -3.53 13.09
C TYR A 74 -0.24 -3.15 13.33
N LEU A 75 0.13 -1.91 12.98
CA LEU A 75 1.52 -1.46 13.07
C LEU A 75 1.97 -1.13 14.50
N GLU A 76 1.05 -0.83 15.39
CA GLU A 76 1.36 -0.46 16.78
C GLU A 76 1.46 -1.68 17.72
N LYS A 77 1.26 -2.87 17.22
CA LYS A 77 1.37 -4.09 18.05
C LYS A 77 2.80 -4.44 18.43
#